data_5e2c37ca1c2ba4875abe9455846341c7
#
_entry.id   5e2c37ca1c2ba4875abe9455846341c7
#
_cell.length_a   1.000
_cell.length_b   1.000
_cell.length_c   1.000
_cell.angle_alpha   90.00
_cell.angle_beta   90.00
_cell.angle_gamma   90.00
#
_symmetry.space_group_name_H-M   'P 1'
#
loop_
_entity.id
_entity.type
_entity.pdbx_description
1 polymer ?
#
loop_
_entity_poly.entity_id
_entity_poly.type
_entity_poly.pdbx_seq_one_letter_code
_entity_poly.pdbx_strand_id
1 'polypeptide(L)'
;MPTPLIKPTMLPCPWAQNGDKKVIPESGADQGYASWLTGWPVINQMPLEAGGIPPQRTDFNGALNALSAHLFWLQSGGGYEWSSTLDYIKDAIIWGKDGRRYLALQSSGPGASGTGPKDPTEDSEHVYWSPLPTPSAFAELEAWRKSRIGAPEILASPVLPDGYMWADGTLASFAQWPELKETYDNGKFEGYVLPTDATDEDKAAYPGKWVLAADSAGLYTPRLSGLFARYCGQGEQAGAYHRDEMRNVYGSFDPRVDAINMTGAFYYAGAAARHSVSGSENGGVVIGFDISRVVPTGPENVPPHYGQSIALYLGRSAQV
;
A
#
# COMPACT_ATOMS: atom_id res chain seq x y z
N MET A 1 -36.21 13.81 -11.30
CA MET A 1 -35.24 13.05 -10.51
C MET A 1 -35.78 11.62 -10.43
N PRO A 2 -34.98 10.57 -10.62
CA PRO A 2 -35.46 9.20 -10.38
C PRO A 2 -35.84 9.06 -8.89
N THR A 3 -36.98 8.44 -8.64
CA THR A 3 -37.47 8.15 -7.28
C THR A 3 -36.41 7.31 -6.58
N PRO A 4 -35.95 7.69 -5.36
CA PRO A 4 -34.97 6.87 -4.65
C PRO A 4 -35.54 5.48 -4.39
N LEU A 5 -34.74 4.43 -4.65
CA LEU A 5 -35.10 3.06 -4.36
C LEU A 5 -35.26 2.92 -2.83
N ILE A 6 -36.49 2.69 -2.38
CA ILE A 6 -36.77 2.40 -0.96
C ILE A 6 -36.29 0.98 -0.68
N LYS A 7 -35.38 0.83 0.29
CA LYS A 7 -34.91 -0.48 0.74
C LYS A 7 -36.10 -1.30 1.26
N PRO A 8 -36.39 -2.50 0.70
CA PRO A 8 -37.47 -3.34 1.20
C PRO A 8 -37.13 -3.88 2.60
N THR A 9 -38.18 -4.16 3.37
CA THR A 9 -38.03 -4.93 4.62
C THR A 9 -37.51 -6.32 4.33
N MET A 10 -36.59 -6.81 5.14
CA MET A 10 -36.07 -8.18 4.98
C MET A 10 -37.15 -9.21 5.19
N LEU A 11 -37.10 -10.29 4.41
CA LEU A 11 -37.99 -11.44 4.63
C LEU A 11 -37.60 -12.14 5.94
N PRO A 12 -38.57 -12.43 6.84
CA PRO A 12 -38.26 -13.14 8.07
C PRO A 12 -37.96 -14.63 7.83
N CYS A 13 -38.52 -15.21 6.78
CA CYS A 13 -38.30 -16.58 6.29
C CYS A 13 -38.88 -16.73 4.88
N PRO A 14 -38.56 -17.79 4.14
CA PRO A 14 -39.23 -18.12 2.88
C PRO A 14 -40.73 -18.28 3.06
N TRP A 15 -41.52 -17.95 2.03
CA TRP A 15 -42.99 -18.12 2.04
C TRP A 15 -43.36 -19.56 2.31
N ALA A 16 -44.40 -19.78 3.10
CA ALA A 16 -44.88 -21.13 3.45
C ALA A 16 -43.78 -22.10 3.91
N GLN A 17 -42.80 -21.58 4.71
CA GLN A 17 -41.66 -22.40 5.17
C GLN A 17 -42.10 -23.69 5.82
N ASN A 18 -43.10 -23.62 6.71
CA ASN A 18 -43.68 -24.74 7.44
C ASN A 18 -45.06 -25.16 6.91
N GLY A 19 -45.53 -24.52 5.82
CA GLY A 19 -46.78 -24.85 5.15
C GLY A 19 -46.63 -25.96 4.12
N ASP A 20 -47.75 -26.64 3.82
CA ASP A 20 -47.76 -27.57 2.71
C ASP A 20 -47.56 -26.86 1.38
N LYS A 21 -46.69 -27.40 0.59
CA LYS A 21 -46.28 -26.89 -0.72
C LYS A 21 -45.84 -28.01 -1.63
N LYS A 22 -46.09 -27.84 -2.92
CA LYS A 22 -45.65 -28.78 -3.96
C LYS A 22 -44.36 -28.26 -4.58
N VAL A 23 -43.39 -29.11 -4.87
CA VAL A 23 -42.23 -28.75 -5.70
C VAL A 23 -42.75 -28.59 -7.13
N ILE A 24 -42.55 -27.42 -7.70
CA ILE A 24 -42.96 -27.13 -9.08
C ILE A 24 -41.98 -27.84 -10.03
N PRO A 25 -42.43 -28.74 -10.91
CA PRO A 25 -41.55 -29.39 -11.86
C PRO A 25 -41.09 -28.43 -12.93
N GLU A 26 -39.97 -28.71 -13.61
CA GLU A 26 -39.51 -27.92 -14.73
C GLU A 26 -40.52 -27.94 -15.89
N SER A 27 -41.00 -29.11 -16.25
CA SER A 27 -41.99 -29.35 -17.28
C SER A 27 -42.83 -30.61 -16.99
N GLY A 28 -43.84 -30.91 -17.80
CA GLY A 28 -44.60 -32.14 -17.73
C GLY A 28 -45.51 -32.26 -16.49
N ALA A 29 -46.01 -31.14 -15.97
CA ALA A 29 -46.97 -31.14 -14.88
C ALA A 29 -48.28 -31.82 -15.28
N ASP A 30 -48.95 -32.47 -14.32
CA ASP A 30 -50.31 -33.01 -14.51
C ASP A 30 -51.29 -31.91 -14.90
N GLN A 31 -52.39 -32.29 -15.52
CA GLN A 31 -53.41 -31.36 -16.00
C GLN A 31 -53.88 -30.44 -14.84
N GLY A 32 -53.82 -29.12 -15.06
CA GLY A 32 -54.22 -28.13 -14.05
C GLY A 32 -53.15 -27.76 -13.03
N TYR A 33 -51.96 -28.38 -13.06
CA TYR A 33 -50.81 -28.04 -12.20
C TYR A 33 -49.78 -27.14 -12.91
N ALA A 34 -49.06 -26.38 -12.14
CA ALA A 34 -48.01 -25.46 -12.64
C ALA A 34 -46.69 -26.17 -12.95
N SER A 35 -45.94 -25.65 -13.92
CA SER A 35 -44.53 -25.97 -14.17
C SER A 35 -43.72 -24.70 -14.36
N TRP A 36 -42.39 -24.76 -14.18
CA TRP A 36 -41.53 -23.62 -14.41
C TRP A 36 -41.55 -23.15 -15.88
N LEU A 37 -41.62 -24.10 -16.83
CA LEU A 37 -41.55 -23.79 -18.25
C LEU A 37 -42.83 -23.13 -18.79
N THR A 38 -44.01 -23.55 -18.31
CA THR A 38 -45.31 -23.15 -18.86
C THR A 38 -46.20 -22.37 -17.89
N GLY A 39 -45.84 -22.30 -16.59
CA GLY A 39 -46.67 -21.69 -15.56
C GLY A 39 -47.97 -22.50 -15.33
N TRP A 40 -49.07 -21.81 -14.95
CA TRP A 40 -50.40 -22.41 -14.84
C TRP A 40 -51.04 -22.49 -16.23
N PRO A 41 -51.56 -23.65 -16.64
CA PRO A 41 -52.20 -23.82 -17.92
C PRO A 41 -53.56 -23.08 -17.99
N VAL A 42 -54.02 -22.81 -19.19
CA VAL A 42 -55.28 -22.06 -19.46
C VAL A 42 -56.49 -22.69 -18.79
N ILE A 43 -56.49 -24.00 -18.59
CA ILE A 43 -57.60 -24.74 -17.92
C ILE A 43 -57.89 -24.22 -16.50
N ASN A 44 -56.89 -23.59 -15.85
CA ASN A 44 -57.09 -22.97 -14.54
C ASN A 44 -57.89 -21.67 -14.56
N GLN A 45 -58.16 -21.13 -15.72
CA GLN A 45 -58.95 -19.91 -15.92
C GLN A 45 -60.31 -20.20 -16.55
N MET A 46 -60.55 -21.43 -16.92
CA MET A 46 -61.84 -21.86 -17.45
C MET A 46 -62.89 -22.00 -16.36
N PRO A 47 -64.18 -21.69 -16.64
CA PRO A 47 -65.26 -21.99 -15.71
C PRO A 47 -65.33 -23.48 -15.40
N LEU A 48 -65.76 -23.83 -14.18
CA LEU A 48 -65.90 -25.25 -13.75
C LEU A 48 -66.87 -26.01 -14.64
N GLU A 49 -67.97 -25.35 -15.07
CA GLU A 49 -68.97 -25.93 -15.96
C GLU A 49 -68.42 -26.24 -17.37
N ALA A 50 -67.33 -25.56 -17.76
CA ALA A 50 -66.60 -25.81 -19.00
C ALA A 50 -65.43 -26.78 -18.84
N GLY A 51 -65.31 -27.48 -17.71
CA GLY A 51 -64.23 -28.40 -17.41
C GLY A 51 -62.98 -27.74 -16.87
N GLY A 52 -63.06 -26.50 -16.37
CA GLY A 52 -61.94 -25.81 -15.71
C GLY A 52 -61.51 -26.52 -14.40
N ILE A 53 -60.23 -26.45 -14.11
CA ILE A 53 -59.60 -26.98 -12.89
C ILE A 53 -59.04 -25.81 -12.09
N PRO A 54 -59.50 -25.51 -10.86
CA PRO A 54 -58.94 -24.43 -10.05
C PRO A 54 -57.46 -24.60 -9.76
N PRO A 55 -56.65 -23.53 -9.75
CA PRO A 55 -55.26 -23.63 -9.35
C PRO A 55 -55.12 -24.18 -7.94
N GLN A 56 -54.14 -25.04 -7.75
CA GLN A 56 -53.89 -25.65 -6.45
C GLN A 56 -53.15 -24.71 -5.50
N ARG A 57 -53.62 -24.57 -4.26
CA ARG A 57 -52.97 -23.76 -3.21
C ARG A 57 -51.53 -24.21 -2.97
N THR A 58 -51.26 -25.50 -3.03
CA THR A 58 -49.94 -26.08 -2.87
C THR A 58 -48.94 -25.67 -3.95
N ASP A 59 -49.44 -25.46 -5.19
CA ASP A 59 -48.60 -24.94 -6.30
C ASP A 59 -48.24 -23.48 -6.06
N PHE A 60 -49.20 -22.64 -5.60
CA PHE A 60 -48.89 -21.25 -5.22
C PHE A 60 -47.87 -21.20 -4.10
N ASN A 61 -48.04 -21.99 -3.05
CA ASN A 61 -47.10 -22.11 -1.95
C ASN A 61 -45.73 -22.57 -2.45
N GLY A 62 -45.68 -23.53 -3.36
CA GLY A 62 -44.46 -24.04 -3.93
C GLY A 62 -43.68 -22.99 -4.76
N ALA A 63 -44.37 -22.33 -5.67
CA ALA A 63 -43.74 -21.28 -6.53
C ALA A 63 -43.23 -20.09 -5.69
N LEU A 64 -44.09 -19.57 -4.78
CA LEU A 64 -43.69 -18.44 -3.93
C LEU A 64 -42.61 -18.85 -2.90
N ASN A 65 -42.62 -20.07 -2.41
CA ASN A 65 -41.57 -20.60 -1.54
C ASN A 65 -40.23 -20.63 -2.28
N ALA A 66 -40.20 -21.18 -3.49
CA ALA A 66 -38.97 -21.24 -4.28
C ALA A 66 -38.38 -19.82 -4.54
N LEU A 67 -39.22 -18.90 -5.01
CA LEU A 67 -38.77 -17.52 -5.28
C LEU A 67 -38.29 -16.81 -4.00
N SER A 68 -39.06 -16.91 -2.91
CA SER A 68 -38.69 -16.24 -1.66
C SER A 68 -37.51 -16.92 -0.96
N ALA A 69 -37.27 -18.20 -1.17
CA ALA A 69 -36.08 -18.90 -0.69
C ALA A 69 -34.79 -18.38 -1.34
N HIS A 70 -34.83 -18.12 -2.67
CA HIS A 70 -33.72 -17.47 -3.36
C HIS A 70 -33.44 -16.07 -2.81
N LEU A 71 -34.49 -15.26 -2.62
CA LEU A 71 -34.34 -13.92 -2.03
C LEU A 71 -33.84 -13.96 -0.60
N PHE A 72 -34.33 -14.89 0.20
CA PHE A 72 -33.90 -15.11 1.59
C PHE A 72 -32.41 -15.53 1.63
N TRP A 73 -32.02 -16.45 0.73
CA TRP A 73 -30.62 -16.85 0.59
C TRP A 73 -29.71 -15.67 0.25
N LEU A 74 -30.09 -14.86 -0.75
CA LEU A 74 -29.33 -13.68 -1.15
C LEU A 74 -29.25 -12.63 -0.04
N GLN A 75 -30.35 -12.32 0.67
CA GLN A 75 -30.33 -11.34 1.77
C GLN A 75 -29.50 -11.81 2.97
N SER A 76 -29.31 -13.13 3.12
CA SER A 76 -28.46 -13.72 4.15
C SER A 76 -26.99 -13.81 3.76
N GLY A 77 -26.60 -13.22 2.62
CA GLY A 77 -25.23 -13.24 2.12
C GLY A 77 -24.86 -14.46 1.29
N GLY A 78 -25.83 -15.28 0.93
CA GLY A 78 -25.63 -16.41 0.01
C GLY A 78 -25.26 -15.96 -1.39
N GLY A 79 -24.56 -16.79 -2.13
CA GLY A 79 -24.20 -16.58 -3.52
C GLY A 79 -24.31 -17.87 -4.30
N TYR A 80 -24.47 -17.74 -5.61
CA TYR A 80 -24.59 -18.90 -6.49
C TYR A 80 -23.23 -19.32 -7.02
N GLU A 81 -23.02 -20.62 -7.11
CA GLU A 81 -21.88 -21.18 -7.79
C GLU A 81 -22.02 -21.02 -9.31
N TRP A 82 -20.87 -20.96 -9.97
CA TRP A 82 -20.83 -20.93 -11.42
C TRP A 82 -21.50 -22.17 -12.03
N SER A 83 -22.25 -21.94 -13.10
CA SER A 83 -22.89 -23.01 -13.89
C SER A 83 -22.57 -22.82 -15.38
N SER A 84 -22.25 -23.92 -16.06
CA SER A 84 -22.03 -23.92 -17.50
C SER A 84 -23.32 -23.68 -18.33
N THR A 85 -24.48 -23.70 -17.66
CA THR A 85 -25.79 -23.53 -18.32
C THR A 85 -26.31 -22.11 -18.27
N LEU A 86 -25.61 -21.19 -17.56
CA LEU A 86 -26.02 -19.81 -17.40
C LEU A 86 -25.12 -18.85 -18.15
N ASP A 87 -25.71 -17.79 -18.65
CA ASP A 87 -25.00 -16.64 -19.21
C ASP A 87 -24.67 -15.64 -18.10
N TYR A 88 -23.42 -15.27 -18.01
CA TYR A 88 -22.89 -14.27 -17.10
C TYR A 88 -22.50 -13.01 -17.87
N ILE A 89 -22.98 -11.87 -17.43
CA ILE A 89 -22.58 -10.58 -17.96
C ILE A 89 -21.29 -10.12 -17.29
N LYS A 90 -20.58 -9.21 -17.95
CA LYS A 90 -19.47 -8.49 -17.34
C LYS A 90 -19.90 -7.89 -15.99
N ASP A 91 -18.99 -7.87 -15.02
CA ASP A 91 -19.16 -7.40 -13.64
C ASP A 91 -20.07 -8.28 -12.75
N ALA A 92 -20.53 -9.44 -13.25
CA ALA A 92 -21.20 -10.44 -12.41
C ALA A 92 -20.22 -11.01 -11.37
N ILE A 93 -20.72 -11.22 -10.15
CA ILE A 93 -19.96 -11.85 -9.06
C ILE A 93 -20.58 -13.19 -8.75
N ILE A 94 -19.75 -14.24 -8.79
CA ILE A 94 -20.19 -15.62 -8.53
C ILE A 94 -19.22 -16.35 -7.62
N TRP A 95 -19.58 -17.54 -7.17
CA TRP A 95 -18.68 -18.46 -6.49
C TRP A 95 -18.12 -19.49 -7.47
N GLY A 96 -16.83 -19.73 -7.40
CA GLY A 96 -16.21 -20.88 -8.06
C GLY A 96 -16.43 -22.16 -7.27
N LYS A 97 -16.24 -23.32 -7.91
CA LYS A 97 -16.28 -24.64 -7.28
C LYS A 97 -15.23 -24.83 -6.17
N ASP A 98 -14.19 -23.98 -6.18
CA ASP A 98 -13.12 -23.92 -5.17
C ASP A 98 -13.50 -23.10 -3.93
N GLY A 99 -14.73 -22.58 -3.86
CA GLY A 99 -15.21 -21.75 -2.77
C GLY A 99 -14.67 -20.31 -2.77
N ARG A 100 -14.06 -19.85 -3.85
CA ARG A 100 -13.64 -18.47 -4.03
C ARG A 100 -14.68 -17.66 -4.79
N ARG A 101 -14.66 -16.34 -4.59
CA ARG A 101 -15.50 -15.43 -5.35
C ARG A 101 -14.74 -14.92 -6.55
N TYR A 102 -15.45 -14.77 -7.67
CA TYR A 102 -14.90 -14.30 -8.94
C TYR A 102 -15.75 -13.18 -9.51
N LEU A 103 -15.07 -12.20 -10.12
CA LEU A 103 -15.66 -11.12 -10.87
C LEU A 103 -15.53 -11.43 -12.37
N ALA A 104 -16.63 -11.37 -13.11
CA ALA A 104 -16.60 -11.52 -14.56
C ALA A 104 -15.98 -10.29 -15.22
N LEU A 105 -14.87 -10.45 -15.92
CA LEU A 105 -14.21 -9.42 -16.72
C LEU A 105 -14.85 -9.25 -18.09
N GLN A 106 -15.46 -10.32 -18.61
CA GLN A 106 -16.16 -10.41 -19.87
C GLN A 106 -17.39 -11.30 -19.72
N SER A 107 -18.33 -11.17 -20.66
CA SER A 107 -19.48 -12.08 -20.71
C SER A 107 -19.05 -13.50 -21.06
N SER A 108 -19.65 -14.49 -20.41
CA SER A 108 -19.35 -15.91 -20.58
C SER A 108 -20.64 -16.72 -20.38
N GLY A 109 -20.86 -17.73 -21.20
CA GLY A 109 -22.03 -18.61 -21.11
C GLY A 109 -22.42 -19.22 -22.44
N PRO A 110 -23.45 -20.08 -22.47
CA PRO A 110 -23.91 -20.74 -23.69
C PRO A 110 -24.35 -19.78 -24.80
N GLY A 111 -24.96 -18.65 -24.47
CA GLY A 111 -25.40 -17.60 -25.37
C GLY A 111 -24.35 -16.51 -25.64
N ALA A 112 -23.20 -16.52 -24.96
CA ALA A 112 -22.15 -15.54 -25.16
C ALA A 112 -21.46 -15.79 -26.50
N SER A 113 -21.57 -14.79 -27.41
CA SER A 113 -21.07 -14.91 -28.78
C SER A 113 -19.56 -15.20 -28.81
N GLY A 114 -19.19 -16.36 -29.33
CA GLY A 114 -17.80 -16.74 -29.65
C GLY A 114 -16.96 -17.27 -28.49
N THR A 115 -17.43 -17.28 -27.27
CA THR A 115 -16.62 -17.67 -26.10
C THR A 115 -17.10 -18.93 -25.40
N GLY A 116 -18.41 -19.18 -25.40
CA GLY A 116 -19.01 -20.27 -24.63
C GLY A 116 -18.83 -20.13 -23.11
N PRO A 117 -19.27 -21.12 -22.33
CA PRO A 117 -19.10 -21.12 -20.87
C PRO A 117 -17.63 -21.30 -20.49
N LYS A 118 -17.11 -20.43 -19.62
CA LYS A 118 -15.74 -20.46 -19.09
C LYS A 118 -15.80 -20.65 -17.58
N ASP A 119 -15.28 -21.76 -17.08
CA ASP A 119 -15.20 -22.04 -15.65
C ASP A 119 -14.16 -21.11 -15.00
N PRO A 120 -14.52 -20.34 -13.96
CA PRO A 120 -13.60 -19.42 -13.30
C PRO A 120 -12.40 -20.13 -12.65
N THR A 121 -12.55 -21.41 -12.27
CA THR A 121 -11.46 -22.18 -11.65
C THR A 121 -10.47 -22.72 -12.67
N GLU A 122 -10.81 -22.71 -13.96
CA GLU A 122 -9.98 -23.15 -15.07
C GLU A 122 -9.37 -21.98 -15.88
N ASP A 123 -9.79 -20.75 -15.60
CA ASP A 123 -9.29 -19.53 -16.25
C ASP A 123 -7.99 -19.02 -15.59
N SER A 124 -6.91 -19.77 -15.79
CA SER A 124 -5.61 -19.50 -15.18
C SER A 124 -4.96 -18.18 -15.62
N GLU A 125 -5.33 -17.68 -16.80
CA GLU A 125 -4.83 -16.41 -17.36
C GLU A 125 -5.70 -15.22 -16.93
N HIS A 126 -6.79 -15.46 -16.20
CA HIS A 126 -7.74 -14.43 -15.77
C HIS A 126 -8.26 -13.55 -16.91
N VAL A 127 -8.58 -14.17 -18.04
CA VAL A 127 -9.12 -13.47 -19.22
C VAL A 127 -10.59 -13.17 -19.03
N TYR A 128 -11.34 -14.09 -18.48
CA TYR A 128 -12.80 -13.99 -18.27
C TYR A 128 -13.18 -13.71 -16.82
N TRP A 129 -12.39 -14.20 -15.88
CA TRP A 129 -12.69 -14.14 -14.47
C TRP A 129 -11.50 -13.65 -13.65
N SER A 130 -11.73 -12.72 -12.74
CA SER A 130 -10.73 -12.29 -11.75
C SER A 130 -11.12 -12.82 -10.38
N PRO A 131 -10.25 -13.56 -9.68
CA PRO A 131 -10.52 -13.95 -8.31
C PRO A 131 -10.58 -12.71 -7.42
N LEU A 132 -11.61 -12.61 -6.60
CA LEU A 132 -11.69 -11.57 -5.59
C LEU A 132 -10.79 -11.92 -4.40
N PRO A 133 -10.09 -10.95 -3.82
CA PRO A 133 -9.23 -11.18 -2.66
C PRO A 133 -10.02 -11.83 -1.51
N THR A 134 -9.42 -12.84 -0.90
CA THR A 134 -9.96 -13.42 0.34
C THR A 134 -9.76 -12.43 1.50
N PRO A 135 -10.56 -12.52 2.58
CA PRO A 135 -10.33 -11.72 3.78
C PRO A 135 -8.91 -11.88 4.36
N SER A 136 -8.32 -13.08 4.28
CA SER A 136 -6.93 -13.34 4.70
C SER A 136 -5.92 -12.62 3.82
N ALA A 137 -6.05 -12.70 2.47
CA ALA A 137 -5.16 -12.00 1.55
C ALA A 137 -5.25 -10.48 1.72
N PHE A 138 -6.46 -9.96 1.97
CA PHE A 138 -6.65 -8.55 2.27
C PHE A 138 -5.98 -8.16 3.60
N ALA A 139 -6.15 -8.98 4.65
CA ALA A 139 -5.51 -8.75 5.95
C ALA A 139 -3.97 -8.79 5.85
N GLU A 140 -3.40 -9.71 5.08
CA GLU A 140 -1.95 -9.79 4.82
C GLU A 140 -1.44 -8.53 4.10
N LEU A 141 -2.15 -8.06 3.08
CA LEU A 141 -1.80 -6.82 2.37
C LEU A 141 -1.85 -5.61 3.30
N GLU A 142 -2.88 -5.49 4.14
CA GLU A 142 -2.99 -4.42 5.13
C GLU A 142 -1.89 -4.51 6.20
N ALA A 143 -1.57 -5.71 6.68
CA ALA A 143 -0.47 -5.92 7.61
C ALA A 143 0.87 -5.52 6.99
N TRP A 144 1.13 -5.93 5.73
CA TRP A 144 2.32 -5.52 4.99
C TRP A 144 2.38 -3.99 4.83
N ARG A 145 1.29 -3.34 4.42
CA ARG A 145 1.22 -1.88 4.29
C ARG A 145 1.51 -1.20 5.63
N LYS A 146 0.85 -1.63 6.72
CA LYS A 146 1.08 -1.08 8.06
C LYS A 146 2.51 -1.33 8.56
N SER A 147 3.15 -2.41 8.14
CA SER A 147 4.53 -2.68 8.51
C SER A 147 5.53 -1.64 7.98
N ARG A 148 5.15 -0.89 6.95
CA ARG A 148 6.00 0.16 6.35
C ARG A 148 5.86 1.53 7.01
N ILE A 149 4.89 1.72 7.92
CA ILE A 149 4.71 3.00 8.61
C ILE A 149 6.00 3.37 9.36
N GLY A 150 6.48 4.59 9.11
CA GLY A 150 7.75 5.11 9.63
C GLY A 150 9.00 4.73 8.84
N ALA A 151 8.88 3.90 7.81
CA ALA A 151 10.02 3.56 6.96
C ALA A 151 10.36 4.71 6.01
N PRO A 152 11.65 5.08 5.85
CA PRO A 152 12.07 6.06 4.86
C PRO A 152 12.04 5.45 3.47
N GLU A 153 11.55 6.22 2.51
CA GLU A 153 11.47 5.85 1.10
C GLU A 153 12.07 6.94 0.22
N ILE A 154 12.80 6.52 -0.79
CA ILE A 154 13.36 7.42 -1.80
C ILE A 154 12.31 7.63 -2.87
N LEU A 155 11.94 8.89 -3.12
CA LEU A 155 10.97 9.25 -4.13
C LEU A 155 11.65 9.72 -5.41
N ALA A 156 11.16 9.26 -6.56
CA ALA A 156 11.59 9.74 -7.88
C ALA A 156 10.98 11.09 -8.27
N SER A 157 10.13 11.66 -7.43
CA SER A 157 9.38 12.90 -7.67
C SER A 157 9.50 13.86 -6.49
N PRO A 158 9.52 15.17 -6.72
CA PRO A 158 9.44 16.18 -5.65
C PRO A 158 8.01 16.33 -5.09
N VAL A 159 7.03 15.58 -5.60
CA VAL A 159 5.63 15.60 -5.14
C VAL A 159 5.41 14.44 -4.19
N LEU A 160 4.90 14.73 -2.99
CA LEU A 160 4.54 13.71 -2.00
C LEU A 160 3.33 12.91 -2.47
N PRO A 161 3.40 11.58 -2.49
CA PRO A 161 2.23 10.74 -2.63
C PRO A 161 1.34 10.81 -1.36
N ASP A 162 0.08 10.40 -1.51
CA ASP A 162 -0.82 10.26 -0.36
C ASP A 162 -0.24 9.30 0.69
N GLY A 163 -0.35 9.67 1.95
CA GLY A 163 0.16 8.86 3.05
C GLY A 163 1.63 9.12 3.41
N TYR A 164 2.28 10.09 2.79
CA TYR A 164 3.69 10.42 3.03
C TYR A 164 3.89 11.81 3.62
N MET A 165 5.00 11.99 4.32
CA MET A 165 5.56 13.28 4.73
C MET A 165 7.06 13.32 4.46
N TRP A 166 7.61 14.54 4.26
CA TRP A 166 9.06 14.71 4.12
C TRP A 166 9.79 14.34 5.42
N ALA A 167 11.00 13.80 5.27
CA ALA A 167 11.90 13.50 6.38
C ALA A 167 12.75 14.73 6.73
N ASP A 168 12.11 15.83 7.13
CA ASP A 168 12.68 17.18 7.29
C ASP A 168 12.51 17.78 8.70
N GLY A 169 11.95 17.01 9.62
CA GLY A 169 11.65 17.46 10.97
C GLY A 169 10.28 18.10 11.14
N THR A 170 9.39 18.01 10.16
CA THR A 170 8.01 18.51 10.28
C THR A 170 7.17 17.67 11.24
N LEU A 171 6.24 18.29 11.95
CA LEU A 171 5.35 17.61 12.89
C LEU A 171 4.28 16.77 12.17
N ALA A 172 4.29 15.47 12.39
CA ALA A 172 3.22 14.54 12.05
C ALA A 172 2.26 14.41 13.23
N SER A 173 1.14 15.13 13.21
CA SER A 173 0.17 15.06 14.30
C SER A 173 -0.57 13.73 14.32
N PHE A 174 -0.83 13.17 15.49
CA PHE A 174 -1.59 11.93 15.64
C PHE A 174 -3.06 12.07 15.24
N ALA A 175 -3.60 13.29 15.30
CA ALA A 175 -4.94 13.56 14.81
C ALA A 175 -5.04 13.41 13.28
N GLN A 176 -4.02 13.84 12.55
CA GLN A 176 -3.94 13.69 11.10
C GLN A 176 -3.52 12.29 10.67
N TRP A 177 -2.67 11.62 11.47
CA TRP A 177 -2.06 10.33 11.16
C TRP A 177 -2.40 9.28 12.22
N PRO A 178 -3.65 8.79 12.27
CA PRO A 178 -4.08 7.85 13.30
C PRO A 178 -3.34 6.51 13.23
N GLU A 179 -2.94 6.06 12.05
CA GLU A 179 -2.17 4.81 11.90
C GLU A 179 -0.72 4.97 12.38
N LEU A 180 -0.13 6.15 12.26
CA LEU A 180 1.17 6.47 12.87
C LEU A 180 1.04 6.39 14.40
N LYS A 181 -0.04 6.96 14.97
CA LYS A 181 -0.32 6.85 16.41
C LYS A 181 -0.43 5.41 16.87
N GLU A 182 -1.25 4.60 16.19
CA GLU A 182 -1.39 3.17 16.48
C GLU A 182 -0.03 2.45 16.46
N THR A 183 0.80 2.77 15.45
CA THR A 183 2.13 2.19 15.30
C THR A 183 3.09 2.60 16.42
N TYR A 184 3.01 3.86 16.86
CA TYR A 184 3.77 4.39 17.98
C TYR A 184 3.35 3.74 19.31
N ASP A 185 2.04 3.69 19.58
CA ASP A 185 1.47 3.09 20.80
C ASP A 185 1.81 1.59 20.92
N ASN A 186 1.94 0.89 19.79
CA ASN A 186 2.36 -0.51 19.72
C ASN A 186 3.88 -0.72 19.90
N GLY A 187 4.65 0.34 20.20
CA GLY A 187 6.08 0.26 20.49
C GLY A 187 7.01 0.02 19.29
N LYS A 188 6.51 0.13 18.05
CA LYS A 188 7.34 -0.11 16.85
C LYS A 188 8.53 0.84 16.75
N PHE A 189 8.44 2.04 17.33
CA PHE A 189 9.50 3.04 17.32
C PHE A 189 10.37 3.01 18.60
N GLU A 190 10.32 1.96 19.40
CA GLU A 190 11.14 1.83 20.61
C GLU A 190 12.63 2.00 20.28
N GLY A 191 13.32 2.87 21.03
CA GLY A 191 14.72 3.24 20.78
C GLY A 191 14.94 4.24 19.63
N TYR A 192 13.93 4.54 18.83
CA TYR A 192 13.99 5.48 17.69
C TYR A 192 13.25 6.81 17.90
N VAL A 193 12.76 7.06 19.10
CA VAL A 193 12.07 8.31 19.47
C VAL A 193 12.84 9.00 20.59
N LEU A 194 13.17 10.26 20.38
CA LEU A 194 13.67 11.15 21.41
C LEU A 194 12.49 11.65 22.24
N PRO A 195 12.68 11.82 23.58
CA PRO A 195 11.62 12.28 24.46
C PRO A 195 11.25 13.74 24.24
N THR A 196 10.18 14.20 24.89
CA THR A 196 9.65 15.58 24.75
C THR A 196 10.59 16.67 25.26
N ASP A 197 11.48 16.33 26.17
CA ASP A 197 12.50 17.21 26.78
C ASP A 197 13.88 17.11 26.09
N ALA A 198 13.97 16.42 24.94
CA ALA A 198 15.20 16.33 24.18
C ALA A 198 15.72 17.72 23.80
N THR A 199 16.99 17.97 24.10
CA THR A 199 17.67 19.23 23.79
C THR A 199 17.94 19.39 22.28
N ASP A 200 18.34 20.56 21.84
CA ASP A 200 18.73 20.78 20.45
C ASP A 200 20.04 20.03 20.12
N GLU A 201 20.91 19.82 21.10
CA GLU A 201 22.08 18.98 21.00
C GLU A 201 21.70 17.52 20.77
N ASP A 202 20.69 16.99 21.51
CA ASP A 202 20.21 15.62 21.31
C ASP A 202 19.63 15.44 19.90
N LYS A 203 18.81 16.40 19.43
CA LYS A 203 18.25 16.38 18.08
C LYS A 203 19.32 16.45 17.00
N ALA A 204 20.39 17.22 17.23
CA ALA A 204 21.54 17.31 16.33
C ALA A 204 22.39 16.04 16.34
N ALA A 205 22.53 15.39 17.50
CA ALA A 205 23.26 14.13 17.65
C ALA A 205 22.52 12.93 17.02
N TYR A 206 21.19 13.01 16.93
CA TYR A 206 20.34 11.90 16.44
C TYR A 206 19.32 12.35 15.38
N PRO A 207 19.76 12.91 14.24
CA PRO A 207 18.85 13.42 13.21
C PRO A 207 17.97 12.33 12.56
N GLY A 208 18.41 11.07 12.65
CA GLY A 208 17.65 9.92 12.16
C GLY A 208 16.57 9.42 13.10
N LYS A 209 16.38 10.04 14.27
CA LYS A 209 15.31 9.68 15.20
C LYS A 209 14.11 10.60 15.07
N TRP A 210 12.94 10.06 15.39
CA TRP A 210 11.74 10.84 15.65
C TRP A 210 11.88 11.63 16.96
N VAL A 211 11.11 12.69 17.11
CA VAL A 211 11.06 13.46 18.35
C VAL A 211 9.61 13.58 18.81
N LEU A 212 9.31 13.17 20.04
CA LEU A 212 7.96 13.29 20.59
C LEU A 212 7.63 14.76 20.82
N ALA A 213 6.47 15.21 20.35
CA ALA A 213 6.01 16.55 20.56
C ALA A 213 5.74 16.82 22.06
N ALA A 214 5.95 18.07 22.51
CA ALA A 214 5.85 18.44 23.93
C ALA A 214 4.47 18.13 24.57
N ASP A 215 3.41 18.21 23.77
CA ASP A 215 2.03 17.87 24.15
C ASP A 215 1.68 16.39 23.91
N SER A 216 2.65 15.60 23.45
CA SER A 216 2.47 14.19 23.03
C SER A 216 1.40 13.99 21.94
N ALA A 217 1.05 15.06 21.20
CA ALA A 217 0.03 15.01 20.16
C ALA A 217 0.58 14.57 18.77
N GLY A 218 1.86 14.25 18.66
CA GLY A 218 2.49 13.83 17.41
C GLY A 218 3.97 13.53 17.55
N LEU A 219 4.57 13.22 16.41
CA LEU A 219 6.01 13.01 16.27
C LEU A 219 6.56 13.97 15.21
N TYR A 220 7.65 14.65 15.53
CA TYR A 220 8.45 15.31 14.48
C TYR A 220 9.19 14.24 13.69
N THR A 221 9.15 14.35 12.38
CA THR A 221 9.85 13.41 11.48
C THR A 221 11.37 13.50 11.66
N PRO A 222 12.13 12.42 11.39
CA PRO A 222 13.59 12.48 11.28
C PRO A 222 14.03 13.54 10.28
N ARG A 223 15.21 14.14 10.50
CA ARG A 223 15.82 15.14 9.62
C ARG A 223 16.89 14.50 8.75
N LEU A 224 16.46 13.87 7.66
CA LEU A 224 17.35 13.10 6.78
C LEU A 224 17.82 13.89 5.55
N SER A 225 17.24 15.05 5.27
CA SER A 225 17.61 15.90 4.13
C SER A 225 19.07 16.36 4.24
N GLY A 226 19.83 16.16 3.17
CA GLY A 226 21.25 16.54 3.11
C GLY A 226 22.21 15.57 3.81
N LEU A 227 21.71 14.46 4.34
CA LEU A 227 22.53 13.43 4.98
C LEU A 227 22.66 12.18 4.09
N PHE A 228 23.83 11.55 4.15
CA PHE A 228 24.06 10.23 3.55
C PHE A 228 23.66 9.15 4.53
N ALA A 229 22.81 8.22 4.08
CA ALA A 229 22.48 7.04 4.88
C ALA A 229 23.59 6.00 4.79
N ARG A 230 24.03 5.50 5.95
CA ARG A 230 24.90 4.33 6.07
C ARG A 230 24.22 3.27 6.92
N TYR A 231 24.33 2.02 6.53
CA TYR A 231 23.85 0.92 7.35
C TYR A 231 24.68 0.81 8.63
N CYS A 232 24.00 0.72 9.77
CA CYS A 232 24.63 0.52 11.06
C CYS A 232 25.18 -0.90 11.17
N GLY A 233 26.39 -1.03 11.70
CA GLY A 233 26.94 -2.32 12.15
C GLY A 233 26.33 -2.77 13.48
N GLN A 234 26.63 -4.02 13.87
CA GLN A 234 26.20 -4.53 15.15
C GLN A 234 26.84 -3.71 16.28
N GLY A 235 26.00 -3.13 17.16
CA GLY A 235 26.44 -2.28 18.27
C GLY A 235 26.57 -0.78 17.93
N GLU A 236 26.39 -0.37 16.67
CA GLU A 236 26.28 1.05 16.31
C GLU A 236 24.88 1.58 16.65
N GLN A 237 24.84 2.84 17.07
CA GLN A 237 23.58 3.47 17.48
C GLN A 237 22.84 4.03 16.26
N ALA A 238 21.74 3.40 15.94
CA ALA A 238 20.92 3.84 14.79
C ALA A 238 20.37 5.26 14.98
N GLY A 239 20.33 6.02 13.88
CA GLY A 239 19.87 7.40 13.82
C GLY A 239 20.90 8.43 14.32
N ALA A 240 22.09 8.00 14.76
CA ALA A 240 23.15 8.90 15.19
C ALA A 240 23.81 9.64 14.01
N TYR A 241 24.22 10.88 14.25
CA TYR A 241 25.01 11.68 13.32
C TYR A 241 26.48 11.31 13.39
N HIS A 242 27.10 11.14 12.26
CA HIS A 242 28.55 10.98 12.13
C HIS A 242 29.08 12.13 11.28
N ARG A 243 30.12 12.79 11.78
CA ARG A 243 30.80 13.87 11.02
C ARG A 243 31.49 13.29 9.80
N ASP A 244 31.69 14.17 8.82
CA ASP A 244 32.54 13.83 7.71
C ASP A 244 33.99 13.60 8.17
N GLU A 245 34.60 12.56 7.62
CA GLU A 245 35.99 12.20 7.91
C GLU A 245 36.73 12.00 6.58
N MET A 246 37.87 12.65 6.47
CA MET A 246 38.78 12.49 5.32
C MET A 246 39.90 11.51 5.70
N ARG A 247 40.27 10.64 4.76
CA ARG A 247 41.49 9.85 4.93
C ARG A 247 42.68 10.74 5.09
N ASN A 248 43.63 10.35 5.95
CA ASN A 248 44.85 11.08 6.16
C ASN A 248 45.65 11.20 4.84
N VAL A 249 46.12 12.40 4.53
CA VAL A 249 46.93 12.68 3.35
C VAL A 249 48.38 12.88 3.80
N TYR A 250 49.24 12.04 3.28
CA TYR A 250 50.68 12.13 3.55
C TYR A 250 51.37 12.88 2.43
N GLY A 251 52.35 13.67 2.76
CA GLY A 251 53.25 14.33 1.82
C GLY A 251 54.62 14.54 2.46
N SER A 252 55.64 14.62 1.63
CA SER A 252 56.99 14.95 2.06
C SER A 252 57.61 15.97 1.10
N PHE A 253 58.49 16.77 1.62
CA PHE A 253 59.37 17.63 0.82
C PHE A 253 60.77 17.49 1.36
N ASP A 254 61.77 17.61 0.47
CA ASP A 254 63.18 17.63 0.84
C ASP A 254 63.69 19.08 0.70
N PRO A 255 64.06 19.74 1.80
CA PRO A 255 64.46 21.16 1.77
C PRO A 255 65.91 21.38 1.37
N ARG A 256 66.58 20.38 0.78
CA ARG A 256 67.98 20.57 0.37
C ARG A 256 68.16 21.69 -0.66
N VAL A 257 69.24 22.40 -0.51
CA VAL A 257 69.41 23.77 -0.92
C VAL A 257 69.45 24.03 -2.44
N ASP A 258 69.64 23.00 -3.27
CA ASP A 258 69.92 23.22 -4.71
C ASP A 258 68.72 22.96 -5.65
N ALA A 259 67.69 22.28 -5.20
CA ALA A 259 66.42 22.13 -5.92
C ALA A 259 65.31 21.67 -4.98
N ILE A 260 64.38 22.55 -4.64
CA ILE A 260 63.18 22.17 -3.90
C ILE A 260 62.20 21.54 -4.88
N ASN A 261 62.16 20.22 -4.93
CA ASN A 261 61.15 19.49 -5.65
C ASN A 261 59.91 19.33 -4.76
N MET A 262 58.87 20.07 -5.10
CA MET A 262 57.55 19.97 -4.46
C MET A 262 56.58 19.34 -5.43
N THR A 263 55.85 18.35 -4.92
CA THR A 263 54.85 17.61 -5.71
C THR A 263 53.52 17.50 -4.95
N GLY A 264 52.46 17.30 -5.70
CA GLY A 264 51.13 17.12 -5.14
C GLY A 264 50.56 18.36 -4.48
N ALA A 265 50.19 18.26 -3.20
CA ALA A 265 49.55 19.32 -2.45
C ALA A 265 50.57 20.39 -1.94
N PHE A 266 51.86 20.12 -2.00
CA PHE A 266 52.87 21.12 -1.67
C PHE A 266 53.22 22.01 -2.84
N TYR A 267 53.43 23.29 -2.55
CA TYR A 267 53.81 24.30 -3.58
C TYR A 267 54.63 25.44 -3.01
N TYR A 268 55.31 26.15 -3.89
CA TYR A 268 56.02 27.37 -3.55
C TYR A 268 55.00 28.52 -3.32
N ALA A 269 54.91 28.97 -2.07
CA ALA A 269 53.96 30.02 -1.68
C ALA A 269 54.59 31.42 -1.63
N GLY A 270 55.87 31.53 -1.92
CA GLY A 270 56.59 32.82 -1.98
C GLY A 270 57.98 32.78 -1.33
N ALA A 271 58.70 33.90 -1.43
CA ALA A 271 59.98 34.07 -0.73
C ALA A 271 59.70 34.42 0.74
N ALA A 272 60.42 33.78 1.65
CA ALA A 272 60.43 34.18 3.05
C ALA A 272 61.36 35.33 3.25
N ALA A 273 61.12 36.17 4.29
CA ALA A 273 62.06 37.22 4.70
C ALA A 273 63.43 36.60 4.99
N ARG A 274 64.51 37.27 4.55
CA ARG A 274 65.88 36.80 4.76
C ARG A 274 66.16 36.65 6.26
N HIS A 275 66.49 35.47 6.67
CA HIS A 275 67.05 35.22 7.98
C HIS A 275 68.56 35.11 7.81
N SER A 276 69.33 36.16 8.23
CA SER A 276 70.77 36.09 8.21
C SER A 276 71.26 35.19 9.34
N VAL A 277 71.61 33.98 9.00
CA VAL A 277 72.55 33.18 9.82
C VAL A 277 73.92 33.50 9.22
N SER A 278 74.83 33.93 10.06
CA SER A 278 76.19 34.36 9.74
C SER A 278 76.79 33.65 8.51
N GLY A 279 76.94 34.36 7.39
CA GLY A 279 77.82 33.96 6.30
C GLY A 279 77.15 33.40 5.03
N SER A 280 75.84 33.29 4.90
CA SER A 280 75.23 32.88 3.65
C SER A 280 73.95 33.68 3.34
N GLU A 281 73.90 34.28 2.15
CA GLU A 281 72.74 35.05 1.64
C GLU A 281 71.69 34.13 1.01
N ASN A 282 71.30 33.11 1.65
CA ASN A 282 70.22 32.23 1.10
C ASN A 282 68.86 32.75 1.52
N GLY A 283 68.07 33.17 0.56
CA GLY A 283 66.65 33.50 0.81
C GLY A 283 65.88 32.29 1.19
N GLY A 284 65.02 32.38 2.25
CA GLY A 284 64.09 31.35 2.61
C GLY A 284 62.95 31.22 1.59
N VAL A 285 62.33 30.08 1.57
CA VAL A 285 61.10 29.82 0.78
C VAL A 285 59.94 29.51 1.72
N VAL A 286 58.79 29.99 1.37
CA VAL A 286 57.55 29.60 2.01
C VAL A 286 56.95 28.43 1.23
N ILE A 287 56.75 27.33 1.92
CA ILE A 287 56.09 26.13 1.37
C ILE A 287 54.63 26.18 1.77
N GLY A 288 53.75 26.19 0.79
CA GLY A 288 52.34 26.07 1.00
C GLY A 288 51.90 24.60 0.89
N PHE A 289 50.84 24.28 1.60
CA PHE A 289 50.13 23.02 1.49
C PHE A 289 48.66 23.31 1.16
N ASP A 290 48.18 22.80 0.01
CA ASP A 290 46.85 23.03 -0.48
C ASP A 290 46.36 21.74 -1.16
N ILE A 291 45.43 21.05 -0.51
CA ILE A 291 44.87 19.77 -0.97
C ILE A 291 44.06 19.91 -2.25
N SER A 292 43.49 21.11 -2.52
CA SER A 292 42.71 21.38 -3.74
C SER A 292 43.52 21.20 -5.05
N ARG A 293 44.84 21.15 -4.94
CA ARG A 293 45.75 20.94 -6.09
C ARG A 293 45.76 19.50 -6.58
N VAL A 294 45.30 18.54 -5.75
CA VAL A 294 45.38 17.08 -6.03
C VAL A 294 44.04 16.38 -5.96
N VAL A 295 43.09 16.96 -5.24
CA VAL A 295 41.71 16.45 -5.15
C VAL A 295 40.70 17.58 -5.22
N PRO A 296 39.50 17.37 -5.76
CA PRO A 296 38.42 18.34 -5.64
C PRO A 296 38.11 18.61 -4.18
N THR A 297 37.94 19.89 -3.82
CA THR A 297 37.58 20.30 -2.45
C THR A 297 36.27 21.04 -2.44
N GLY A 298 35.55 20.90 -1.32
CA GLY A 298 34.27 21.55 -1.05
C GLY A 298 34.13 21.89 0.42
N PRO A 299 33.00 22.42 0.85
CA PRO A 299 32.72 22.69 2.26
C PRO A 299 32.63 21.42 3.13
N GLU A 300 32.44 20.27 2.50
CA GLU A 300 32.36 18.94 3.16
C GLU A 300 32.96 17.86 2.25
N ASN A 301 33.29 16.70 2.84
CA ASN A 301 33.76 15.53 2.10
C ASN A 301 32.58 14.67 1.67
N VAL A 302 32.21 14.76 0.42
CA VAL A 302 31.11 13.98 -0.15
C VAL A 302 31.58 13.09 -1.29
N PRO A 303 31.14 11.82 -1.35
CA PRO A 303 31.36 11.00 -2.53
C PRO A 303 30.55 11.55 -3.72
N PRO A 304 30.84 11.16 -4.97
CA PRO A 304 29.97 11.46 -6.09
C PRO A 304 28.53 11.00 -5.78
N HIS A 305 27.58 11.90 -5.92
CA HIS A 305 26.20 11.64 -5.55
C HIS A 305 25.22 12.39 -6.46
N TYR A 306 23.97 11.98 -6.42
CA TYR A 306 22.85 12.73 -6.97
C TYR A 306 21.77 12.88 -5.88
N GLY A 307 21.08 14.02 -5.89
CA GLY A 307 20.03 14.29 -4.91
C GLY A 307 18.77 13.52 -5.24
N GLN A 308 18.17 12.88 -4.23
CA GLN A 308 16.85 12.31 -4.29
C GLN A 308 16.01 12.78 -3.11
N SER A 309 14.70 12.90 -3.35
CA SER A 309 13.75 13.22 -2.29
C SER A 309 13.55 12.04 -1.37
N ILE A 310 13.54 12.26 -0.06
CA ILE A 310 13.30 11.23 0.94
C ILE A 310 12.06 11.57 1.76
N ALA A 311 11.14 10.63 1.84
CA ALA A 311 9.89 10.76 2.58
C ALA A 311 9.66 9.55 3.48
N LEU A 312 8.71 9.69 4.40
CA LEU A 312 8.31 8.66 5.35
C LEU A 312 6.86 8.29 5.06
N TYR A 313 6.58 7.01 4.95
CA TYR A 313 5.21 6.53 4.87
C TYR A 313 4.57 6.56 6.26
N LEU A 314 3.46 7.28 6.42
CA LEU A 314 2.77 7.46 7.71
C LEU A 314 1.44 6.72 7.81
N GLY A 315 1.04 6.04 6.74
CA GLY A 315 -0.26 5.39 6.66
C GLY A 315 -1.34 6.29 6.06
N ARG A 316 -2.58 5.92 6.30
CA ARG A 316 -3.73 6.72 5.84
C ARG A 316 -3.94 7.93 6.73
N SER A 317 -4.07 9.10 6.11
CA SER A 317 -4.47 10.31 6.84
C SER A 317 -5.94 10.23 7.25
N ALA A 318 -6.30 10.85 8.37
CA ALA A 318 -7.70 11.10 8.70
C ALA A 318 -8.32 11.93 7.57
N GLN A 319 -9.46 11.47 7.04
CA GLN A 319 -10.23 12.28 6.08
C GLN A 319 -10.79 13.49 6.86
N VAL A 320 -10.45 14.68 6.40
CA VAL A 320 -10.99 15.94 6.89
C VAL A 320 -12.38 16.16 6.31
#